data_8b45e6c6ffae62b49a0d41e201a04021
#
_entry.id   8b45e6c6ffae62b49a0d41e201a04021
#
_cell.length_a   1.000
_cell.length_b   1.000
_cell.length_c   1.000
_cell.angle_alpha   90.00
_cell.angle_beta   90.00
_cell.angle_gamma   90.00
#
_symmetry.space_group_name_H-M   'P 1'
#
loop_
_entity.id
_entity.type
_entity.pdbx_description
1 polymer ?
#
loop_
_entity_poly.entity_id
_entity_poly.type
_entity_poly.pdbx_seq_one_letter_code
_entity_poly.pdbx_strand_id
1 'polypeptide(L)'
;SAARGRFEAALVAQSEVELGLPCDVRDYTDFYTSVHHATTIGKQFRPDNPLLPNYKWVPIGYHGRASSILPSGASFRRPRGQTKAPDAAVPALTACARLDYELELGMIVGQGNTLGDPVDMAQAEDHVFGIALFNDWSARDIQGWEYQPLGPFLSKNFASTLSPWIVTMEALAPFRSPFLRPAEDPHPLPYLDSAQNRAQGAIDIELEVWLQTAQMRKNGHAGERLSCANYKDAYW
;
A
#
# COMPACT_ATOMS: atom_id res chain seq x y z
N SER A 1 -27.61 24.62 -18.37
CA SER A 1 -26.75 25.83 -18.38
C SER A 1 -25.63 25.66 -19.41
N ALA A 2 -25.07 26.77 -19.94
CA ALA A 2 -23.96 26.73 -20.88
C ALA A 2 -22.71 26.01 -20.31
N ALA A 3 -22.52 26.06 -19.00
CA ALA A 3 -21.45 25.30 -18.33
C ALA A 3 -21.68 23.79 -18.40
N ARG A 4 -22.91 23.32 -18.22
CA ARG A 4 -23.26 21.90 -18.32
C ARG A 4 -23.03 21.37 -19.74
N GLY A 5 -23.44 22.11 -20.78
CA GLY A 5 -23.22 21.66 -22.16
C GLY A 5 -21.73 21.57 -22.54
N ARG A 6 -20.90 22.49 -22.03
CA ARG A 6 -19.43 22.43 -22.22
C ARG A 6 -18.82 21.24 -21.49
N PHE A 7 -19.31 20.92 -20.27
CA PHE A 7 -18.87 19.76 -19.52
C PHE A 7 -19.24 18.46 -20.23
N GLU A 8 -20.50 18.32 -20.65
CA GLU A 8 -20.99 17.14 -21.39
C GLU A 8 -20.22 16.91 -22.70
N ALA A 9 -19.86 17.97 -23.43
CA ALA A 9 -19.07 17.87 -24.64
C ALA A 9 -17.60 17.50 -24.42
N ALA A 10 -17.10 17.62 -23.19
CA ALA A 10 -15.72 17.24 -22.82
C ALA A 10 -15.62 15.80 -22.27
N LEU A 11 -16.77 15.12 -22.05
CA LEU A 11 -16.76 13.74 -21.57
C LEU A 11 -16.24 12.79 -22.66
N VAL A 12 -15.35 11.90 -22.26
CA VAL A 12 -14.83 10.81 -23.10
C VAL A 12 -15.16 9.50 -22.42
N ALA A 13 -15.62 8.52 -23.19
CA ALA A 13 -15.88 7.20 -22.64
C ALA A 13 -14.60 6.56 -22.10
N GLN A 14 -14.66 5.94 -20.94
CA GLN A 14 -13.49 5.29 -20.31
C GLN A 14 -12.86 4.22 -21.22
N SER A 15 -13.65 3.58 -22.09
CA SER A 15 -13.19 2.60 -23.07
C SER A 15 -12.38 3.21 -24.23
N GLU A 16 -12.39 4.54 -24.40
CA GLU A 16 -11.74 5.26 -25.48
C GLU A 16 -10.49 6.01 -25.03
N VAL A 17 -10.10 5.84 -23.75
CA VAL A 17 -8.92 6.51 -23.19
C VAL A 17 -7.85 5.53 -22.78
N GLU A 18 -6.60 5.93 -22.90
CA GLU A 18 -5.46 5.26 -22.30
C GLU A 18 -5.15 5.92 -20.94
N LEU A 19 -5.17 5.13 -19.88
CA LEU A 19 -4.93 5.61 -18.53
C LEU A 19 -3.46 5.43 -18.15
N GLY A 20 -2.83 6.49 -17.66
CA GLY A 20 -1.47 6.50 -17.14
C GLY A 20 -1.43 6.59 -15.61
N LEU A 21 -0.25 6.91 -15.07
CA LEU A 21 -0.14 7.27 -13.66
C LEU A 21 -0.93 8.57 -13.39
N PRO A 22 -1.62 8.66 -12.25
CA PRO A 22 -2.47 9.81 -11.95
C PRO A 22 -1.68 11.08 -11.59
N CYS A 23 -0.42 10.93 -11.25
CA CYS A 23 0.49 12.02 -10.89
C CYS A 23 1.95 11.61 -11.13
N ASP A 24 2.85 12.59 -11.08
CA ASP A 24 4.29 12.36 -11.07
C ASP A 24 4.75 11.96 -9.67
N VAL A 25 5.03 10.67 -9.49
CA VAL A 25 5.50 10.11 -8.22
C VAL A 25 7.02 10.25 -8.15
N ARG A 26 7.52 11.21 -7.38
CA ARG A 26 8.96 11.43 -7.20
C ARG A 26 9.56 10.48 -6.19
N ASP A 27 8.91 10.39 -5.02
CA ASP A 27 9.30 9.53 -3.90
C ASP A 27 8.06 8.91 -3.27
N TYR A 28 8.23 7.75 -2.63
CA TYR A 28 7.22 7.23 -1.74
C TYR A 28 7.85 6.49 -0.56
N THR A 29 7.12 6.47 0.55
CA THR A 29 7.44 5.71 1.75
C THR A 29 6.37 4.65 1.93
N ASP A 30 6.81 3.42 2.11
CA ASP A 30 5.94 2.30 2.44
C ASP A 30 5.87 2.15 3.95
N PHE A 31 4.66 2.25 4.52
CA PHE A 31 4.39 2.13 5.95
C PHE A 31 3.75 0.78 6.29
N TYR A 32 4.26 0.15 7.32
CA TYR A 32 3.80 -1.14 7.82
C TYR A 32 2.60 -0.97 8.77
N THR A 33 1.43 -0.55 8.23
CA THR A 33 0.29 -0.06 9.04
C THR A 33 -0.62 -1.14 9.60
N SER A 34 -0.65 -2.35 9.00
CA SER A 34 -1.52 -3.43 9.45
C SER A 34 -0.87 -4.30 10.51
N VAL A 35 -1.39 -4.27 11.74
CA VAL A 35 -0.92 -5.14 12.84
C VAL A 35 -1.13 -6.63 12.53
N HIS A 36 -2.16 -6.98 11.79
CA HIS A 36 -2.44 -8.35 11.37
C HIS A 36 -1.38 -8.86 10.40
N HIS A 37 -1.06 -8.06 9.38
CA HIS A 37 0.00 -8.37 8.42
C HIS A 37 1.36 -8.45 9.13
N ALA A 38 1.71 -7.44 9.95
CA ALA A 38 2.95 -7.41 10.70
C ALA A 38 3.11 -8.63 11.63
N THR A 39 2.03 -9.04 12.28
CA THR A 39 2.03 -10.23 13.15
C THR A 39 2.21 -11.52 12.35
N THR A 40 1.51 -11.65 11.22
CA THR A 40 1.58 -12.84 10.36
C THR A 40 2.97 -13.04 9.77
N ILE A 41 3.55 -11.99 9.21
CA ILE A 41 4.91 -12.02 8.68
C ILE A 41 5.93 -12.20 9.82
N GLY A 42 5.74 -11.47 10.94
CA GLY A 42 6.62 -11.58 12.10
C GLY A 42 6.69 -13.01 12.67
N LYS A 43 5.58 -13.75 12.71
CA LYS A 43 5.55 -15.15 13.17
C LYS A 43 6.40 -16.09 12.32
N GLN A 44 6.61 -15.79 11.05
CA GLN A 44 7.48 -16.60 10.18
C GLN A 44 8.96 -16.49 10.57
N PHE A 45 9.36 -15.36 11.14
CA PHE A 45 10.76 -15.07 11.50
C PHE A 45 11.02 -15.07 13.00
N ARG A 46 10.01 -14.75 13.80
CA ARG A 46 10.08 -14.57 15.26
C ARG A 46 8.79 -15.11 15.91
N PRO A 47 8.58 -16.44 15.95
CA PRO A 47 7.32 -17.05 16.41
C PRO A 47 6.88 -16.59 17.80
N ASP A 48 7.83 -16.45 18.73
CA ASP A 48 7.57 -16.11 20.13
C ASP A 48 7.39 -14.60 20.36
N ASN A 49 7.87 -13.76 19.44
CA ASN A 49 7.77 -12.30 19.53
C ASN A 49 7.64 -11.68 18.13
N PRO A 50 6.48 -11.81 17.50
CA PRO A 50 6.30 -11.45 16.10
C PRO A 50 6.43 -9.95 15.80
N LEU A 51 6.00 -9.10 16.74
CA LEU A 51 6.12 -7.64 16.59
C LEU A 51 7.40 -7.15 17.27
N LEU A 52 8.13 -6.28 16.58
CA LEU A 52 9.27 -5.58 17.16
C LEU A 52 8.78 -4.59 18.23
N PRO A 53 9.59 -4.29 19.26
CA PRO A 53 9.16 -3.49 20.40
C PRO A 53 8.75 -2.06 20.05
N ASN A 54 9.24 -1.52 18.94
CA ASN A 54 8.89 -0.19 18.46
C ASN A 54 7.61 -0.14 17.60
N TYR A 55 7.05 -1.29 17.17
CA TYR A 55 5.89 -1.32 16.25
C TYR A 55 4.69 -0.52 16.78
N LYS A 56 4.39 -0.65 18.08
CA LYS A 56 3.25 0.02 18.73
C LYS A 56 3.51 1.48 19.10
N TRP A 57 4.72 1.99 18.86
CA TRP A 57 5.15 3.33 19.28
C TRP A 57 5.42 4.29 18.13
N VAL A 58 5.81 3.79 16.99
CA VAL A 58 6.15 4.59 15.82
C VAL A 58 5.66 3.90 14.55
N PRO A 59 5.06 4.63 13.59
CA PRO A 59 4.78 4.07 12.27
C PRO A 59 6.10 3.69 11.59
N ILE A 60 6.29 2.39 11.38
CA ILE A 60 7.49 1.86 10.73
C ILE A 60 7.30 1.93 9.23
N GLY A 61 8.30 2.42 8.53
CA GLY A 61 8.28 2.49 7.08
C GLY A 61 9.69 2.45 6.49
N TYR A 62 9.77 2.31 5.19
CA TYR A 62 11.01 2.40 4.42
C TYR A 62 10.78 3.16 3.11
N HIS A 63 11.87 3.65 2.52
CA HIS A 63 11.80 4.32 1.23
C HIS A 63 11.65 3.31 0.10
N GLY A 64 10.53 3.38 -0.62
CA GLY A 64 10.25 2.53 -1.76
C GLY A 64 10.87 3.04 -3.06
N ARG A 65 10.79 2.23 -4.11
CA ARG A 65 11.31 2.56 -5.43
C ARG A 65 10.22 3.22 -6.29
N ALA A 66 10.17 4.54 -6.33
CA ALA A 66 9.18 5.28 -7.12
C ALA A 66 9.31 5.02 -8.63
N SER A 67 10.53 4.79 -9.13
CA SER A 67 10.77 4.62 -10.58
C SER A 67 10.23 3.34 -11.20
N SER A 68 9.74 2.39 -10.41
CA SER A 68 9.10 1.16 -10.88
C SER A 68 7.61 1.08 -10.52
N ILE A 69 6.98 2.20 -10.20
CA ILE A 69 5.54 2.30 -10.07
C ILE A 69 4.93 2.35 -11.49
N LEU A 70 4.01 1.44 -11.75
CA LEU A 70 3.34 1.25 -13.02
C LEU A 70 1.83 1.55 -12.88
N PRO A 71 1.15 2.04 -13.91
CA PRO A 71 -0.29 2.18 -13.88
C PRO A 71 -0.97 0.80 -13.89
N SER A 72 -2.19 0.72 -13.36
CA SER A 72 -3.04 -0.47 -13.46
C SER A 72 -3.19 -0.92 -14.91
N GLY A 73 -3.16 -2.24 -15.14
CA GLY A 73 -3.18 -2.86 -16.47
C GLY A 73 -1.79 -3.10 -17.08
N ALA A 74 -0.74 -2.48 -16.55
CA ALA A 74 0.63 -2.77 -16.99
C ALA A 74 1.04 -4.20 -16.64
N SER A 75 1.85 -4.80 -17.50
CA SER A 75 2.43 -6.13 -17.27
C SER A 75 3.89 -6.00 -16.89
N PHE A 76 4.34 -6.84 -15.99
CA PHE A 76 5.75 -6.93 -15.61
C PHE A 76 6.24 -8.39 -15.65
N ARG A 77 7.53 -8.56 -15.73
CA ARG A 77 8.15 -9.89 -15.71
C ARG A 77 8.38 -10.34 -14.27
N ARG A 78 8.19 -11.65 -14.02
CA ARG A 78 8.57 -12.28 -12.77
C ARG A 78 10.05 -11.97 -12.46
N PRO A 79 10.38 -11.40 -11.28
CA PRO A 79 11.75 -10.99 -10.98
C PRO A 79 12.67 -12.20 -10.78
N ARG A 80 13.95 -11.96 -10.92
CA ARG A 80 15.03 -12.89 -10.59
C ARG A 80 15.92 -12.25 -9.54
N GLY A 81 16.37 -13.04 -8.59
CA GLY A 81 17.24 -12.57 -7.52
C GLY A 81 17.93 -13.74 -6.82
N GLN A 82 18.76 -13.42 -5.83
CA GLN A 82 19.31 -14.45 -4.96
C GLN A 82 18.22 -14.98 -4.03
N THR A 83 18.12 -16.29 -3.98
CA THR A 83 17.33 -17.03 -3.00
C THR A 83 18.21 -18.05 -2.31
N LYS A 84 17.89 -18.39 -1.06
CA LYS A 84 18.62 -19.42 -0.32
C LYS A 84 17.65 -20.34 0.40
N ALA A 85 17.64 -21.60 0.02
CA ALA A 85 16.91 -22.62 0.77
C ALA A 85 17.54 -22.81 2.16
N PRO A 86 16.75 -23.18 3.19
CA PRO A 86 17.26 -23.33 4.57
C PRO A 86 18.44 -24.29 4.69
N ASP A 87 18.45 -25.34 3.89
CA ASP A 87 19.45 -26.41 3.85
C ASP A 87 20.61 -26.18 2.85
N ALA A 88 20.51 -25.12 2.04
CA ALA A 88 21.56 -24.81 1.06
C ALA A 88 22.77 -24.15 1.73
N ALA A 89 23.97 -24.57 1.33
CA ALA A 89 25.21 -23.94 1.80
C ALA A 89 25.42 -22.54 1.21
N VAL A 90 25.00 -22.35 -0.06
CA VAL A 90 25.18 -21.09 -0.81
C VAL A 90 23.85 -20.65 -1.44
N PRO A 91 23.65 -19.34 -1.67
CA PRO A 91 22.48 -18.87 -2.41
C PRO A 91 22.58 -19.21 -3.90
N ALA A 92 21.45 -19.14 -4.59
CA ALA A 92 21.35 -19.30 -6.03
C ALA A 92 20.59 -18.14 -6.67
N LEU A 93 20.96 -17.76 -7.89
CA LEU A 93 20.22 -16.78 -8.69
C LEU A 93 19.07 -17.48 -9.41
N THR A 94 17.85 -17.30 -8.91
CA THR A 94 16.65 -17.98 -9.43
C THR A 94 15.57 -16.99 -9.86
N ALA A 95 14.59 -17.46 -10.63
CA ALA A 95 13.34 -16.75 -10.77
C ALA A 95 12.56 -16.86 -9.44
N CYS A 96 11.88 -15.77 -9.03
CA CYS A 96 11.03 -15.80 -7.85
C CYS A 96 9.97 -16.91 -7.95
N ALA A 97 9.93 -17.79 -6.97
CA ALA A 97 8.93 -18.85 -6.86
C ALA A 97 7.72 -18.45 -5.99
N ARG A 98 7.87 -17.41 -5.16
CA ARG A 98 6.86 -16.94 -4.20
C ARG A 98 6.50 -15.48 -4.48
N LEU A 99 5.87 -15.24 -5.63
CA LEU A 99 5.31 -13.92 -5.96
C LEU A 99 4.01 -13.72 -5.19
N ASP A 100 3.93 -12.61 -4.48
CA ASP A 100 2.80 -12.24 -3.63
C ASP A 100 2.33 -10.82 -3.96
N TYR A 101 1.12 -10.49 -3.52
CA TYR A 101 0.56 -9.15 -3.59
C TYR A 101 0.49 -8.52 -2.20
N GLU A 102 0.51 -7.20 -2.16
CA GLU A 102 0.15 -6.40 -0.99
C GLU A 102 -0.84 -5.34 -1.44
N LEU A 103 -2.13 -5.54 -1.12
CA LEU A 103 -3.16 -4.53 -1.43
C LEU A 103 -3.10 -3.42 -0.38
N GLU A 104 -2.85 -2.23 -0.84
CA GLU A 104 -2.59 -1.04 -0.04
C GLU A 104 -3.37 0.18 -0.56
N LEU A 105 -3.30 1.26 0.21
CA LEU A 105 -3.74 2.58 -0.23
C LEU A 105 -2.52 3.49 -0.38
N GLY A 106 -2.34 4.03 -1.57
CA GLY A 106 -1.40 5.12 -1.82
C GLY A 106 -2.02 6.45 -1.41
N MET A 107 -1.50 7.09 -0.37
CA MET A 107 -1.85 8.46 -0.01
C MET A 107 -1.07 9.44 -0.88
N ILE A 108 -1.77 10.27 -1.62
CA ILE A 108 -1.18 11.26 -2.51
C ILE A 108 -0.99 12.57 -1.75
N VAL A 109 0.25 12.95 -1.53
CA VAL A 109 0.60 14.25 -0.93
C VAL A 109 0.46 15.33 -1.99
N GLY A 110 -0.45 16.28 -1.79
CA GLY A 110 -0.67 17.40 -2.70
C GLY A 110 0.34 18.52 -2.49
N GLN A 111 0.36 19.08 -1.30
CA GLN A 111 1.31 20.13 -0.93
C GLN A 111 2.28 19.62 0.13
N GLY A 112 3.56 19.68 -0.15
CA GLY A 112 4.60 19.36 0.83
C GLY A 112 4.80 20.46 1.87
N ASN A 113 5.60 20.15 2.89
CA ASN A 113 6.09 21.10 3.89
C ASN A 113 7.49 21.63 3.50
N THR A 114 7.94 22.67 4.20
CA THR A 114 9.34 23.12 4.09
C THR A 114 10.28 22.07 4.68
N LEU A 115 11.41 21.83 4.03
CA LEU A 115 12.40 20.87 4.51
C LEU A 115 12.86 21.21 5.93
N GLY A 116 12.71 20.25 6.83
CA GLY A 116 13.07 20.38 8.24
C GLY A 116 11.92 20.86 9.14
N ASP A 117 10.84 21.40 8.59
CA ASP A 117 9.67 21.80 9.38
C ASP A 117 8.76 20.57 9.61
N PRO A 118 8.39 20.24 10.86
CA PRO A 118 7.45 19.16 11.11
C PRO A 118 6.04 19.54 10.65
N VAL A 119 5.23 18.54 10.31
CA VAL A 119 3.80 18.68 10.09
C VAL A 119 3.07 18.19 11.33
N ASP A 120 2.33 19.08 11.98
CA ASP A 120 1.53 18.72 13.15
C ASP A 120 0.37 17.79 12.77
N MET A 121 0.03 16.89 13.68
CA MET A 121 -1.06 15.90 13.49
C MET A 121 -2.39 16.57 13.13
N ALA A 122 -2.68 17.75 13.67
CA ALA A 122 -3.89 18.51 13.38
C ALA A 122 -3.94 19.07 11.94
N GLN A 123 -2.80 19.19 11.27
CA GLN A 123 -2.66 19.76 9.92
C GLN A 123 -2.31 18.70 8.87
N ALA A 124 -2.02 17.46 9.31
CA ALA A 124 -1.51 16.42 8.42
C ALA A 124 -2.44 16.12 7.23
N GLU A 125 -3.75 16.14 7.45
CA GLU A 125 -4.73 15.89 6.39
C GLU A 125 -4.78 17.01 5.33
N ASP A 126 -4.43 18.24 5.67
CA ASP A 126 -4.39 19.37 4.72
C ASP A 126 -3.34 19.16 3.63
N HIS A 127 -2.36 18.28 3.88
CA HIS A 127 -1.33 17.89 2.91
C HIS A 127 -1.76 16.73 2.03
N VAL A 128 -2.84 16.01 2.35
CA VAL A 128 -3.28 14.83 1.60
C VAL A 128 -4.33 15.23 0.56
N PHE A 129 -4.01 15.03 -0.72
CA PHE A 129 -4.96 15.28 -1.81
C PHE A 129 -6.05 14.20 -1.89
N GLY A 130 -5.67 12.94 -1.71
CA GLY A 130 -6.58 11.81 -1.79
C GLY A 130 -5.85 10.48 -1.74
N ILE A 131 -6.60 9.41 -1.96
CA ILE A 131 -6.07 8.04 -1.95
C ILE A 131 -6.32 7.32 -3.27
N ALA A 132 -5.46 6.37 -3.58
CA ALA A 132 -5.58 5.48 -4.72
C ALA A 132 -5.27 4.04 -4.30
N LEU A 133 -5.82 3.04 -4.98
CA LEU A 133 -5.41 1.65 -4.76
C LEU A 133 -3.97 1.46 -5.20
N PHE A 134 -3.22 0.75 -4.39
CA PHE A 134 -1.82 0.42 -4.62
C PHE A 134 -1.59 -1.07 -4.41
N ASN A 135 -0.77 -1.68 -5.22
CA ASN A 135 -0.34 -3.07 -5.04
C ASN A 135 1.19 -3.10 -5.02
N ASP A 136 1.76 -3.36 -3.84
CA ASP A 136 3.20 -3.53 -3.70
C ASP A 136 3.58 -4.99 -3.91
N TRP A 137 3.92 -5.32 -5.16
CA TRP A 137 4.27 -6.68 -5.54
C TRP A 137 5.53 -7.15 -4.81
N SER A 138 5.47 -8.36 -4.26
CA SER A 138 6.47 -8.88 -3.34
C SER A 138 7.02 -10.24 -3.81
N ALA A 139 8.33 -10.31 -3.98
CA ALA A 139 9.04 -11.57 -4.24
C ALA A 139 9.52 -12.15 -2.91
N ARG A 140 8.68 -12.92 -2.22
CA ARG A 140 8.89 -13.32 -0.82
C ARG A 140 10.14 -14.18 -0.59
N ASP A 141 10.50 -15.01 -1.53
CA ASP A 141 11.72 -15.84 -1.44
C ASP A 141 13.00 -15.02 -1.61
N ILE A 142 12.99 -14.00 -2.47
CA ILE A 142 14.08 -13.03 -2.58
C ILE A 142 14.11 -12.15 -1.32
N GLN A 143 12.95 -11.64 -0.87
CA GLN A 143 12.83 -10.82 0.32
C GLN A 143 13.41 -11.50 1.57
N GLY A 144 13.08 -12.78 1.78
CA GLY A 144 13.56 -13.54 2.94
C GLY A 144 15.09 -13.66 3.01
N TRP A 145 15.79 -13.57 1.89
CA TRP A 145 17.25 -13.60 1.84
C TRP A 145 17.90 -12.22 1.98
N GLU A 146 17.29 -11.16 1.40
CA GLU A 146 17.94 -9.86 1.29
C GLU A 146 17.53 -8.81 2.33
N TYR A 147 16.39 -8.99 3.04
CA TYR A 147 15.75 -7.89 3.79
C TYR A 147 16.57 -7.36 4.97
N GLN A 148 17.51 -8.14 5.49
CA GLN A 148 18.43 -7.69 6.55
C GLN A 148 19.80 -7.37 5.97
N PRO A 149 20.45 -6.27 6.45
CA PRO A 149 20.07 -5.40 7.57
C PRO A 149 19.26 -4.16 7.18
N LEU A 150 19.07 -3.84 5.90
CA LEU A 150 18.56 -2.51 5.47
C LEU A 150 17.11 -2.52 4.98
N GLY A 151 16.43 -3.64 4.99
CA GLY A 151 15.07 -3.78 4.47
C GLY A 151 15.01 -4.38 3.07
N PRO A 152 13.79 -4.51 2.49
CA PRO A 152 13.62 -5.10 1.17
C PRO A 152 14.24 -4.22 0.08
N PHE A 153 14.67 -4.85 -1.02
CA PHE A 153 15.31 -4.17 -2.14
C PHE A 153 14.82 -4.76 -3.48
N LEU A 154 15.52 -5.75 -4.07
CA LEU A 154 15.10 -6.34 -5.34
C LEU A 154 13.75 -7.05 -5.25
N SER A 155 13.39 -7.53 -4.08
CA SER A 155 12.10 -8.19 -3.82
C SER A 155 10.89 -7.28 -3.96
N LYS A 156 11.08 -5.96 -3.95
CA LYS A 156 10.06 -4.93 -4.09
C LYS A 156 10.27 -4.05 -5.32
N ASN A 157 11.52 -3.77 -5.68
CA ASN A 157 11.88 -2.79 -6.70
C ASN A 157 11.51 -3.20 -8.14
N PHE A 158 11.01 -4.41 -8.37
CA PHE A 158 10.70 -4.89 -9.71
C PHE A 158 9.37 -4.37 -10.26
N ALA A 159 8.40 -4.10 -9.42
CA ALA A 159 7.11 -3.49 -9.79
C ALA A 159 6.30 -3.09 -8.55
N SER A 160 5.63 -1.96 -8.64
CA SER A 160 4.44 -1.62 -7.84
C SER A 160 3.36 -1.13 -8.80
N THR A 161 2.09 -1.32 -8.48
CA THR A 161 1.00 -0.94 -9.36
C THR A 161 0.11 0.09 -8.67
N LEU A 162 -0.09 1.25 -9.31
CA LEU A 162 -0.93 2.34 -8.81
C LEU A 162 -2.18 2.49 -9.69
N SER A 163 -3.33 2.61 -9.05
CA SER A 163 -4.58 2.95 -9.73
C SER A 163 -4.47 4.34 -10.41
N PRO A 164 -4.98 4.51 -11.63
CA PRO A 164 -5.05 5.82 -12.27
C PRO A 164 -6.12 6.74 -11.64
N TRP A 165 -6.94 6.21 -10.74
CA TRP A 165 -8.02 6.94 -10.09
C TRP A 165 -7.63 7.32 -8.67
N ILE A 166 -7.68 8.63 -8.37
CA ILE A 166 -7.54 9.16 -7.02
C ILE A 166 -8.93 9.53 -6.52
N VAL A 167 -9.29 9.06 -5.32
CA VAL A 167 -10.48 9.49 -4.58
C VAL A 167 -10.04 10.58 -3.62
N THR A 168 -10.58 11.79 -3.77
CA THR A 168 -10.19 12.93 -2.94
C THR A 168 -10.65 12.77 -1.50
N MET A 169 -10.00 13.48 -0.56
CA MET A 169 -10.38 13.43 0.86
C MET A 169 -11.82 13.91 1.10
N GLU A 170 -12.31 14.88 0.32
CA GLU A 170 -13.71 15.32 0.39
C GLU A 170 -14.69 14.22 -0.04
N ALA A 171 -14.36 13.46 -1.07
CA ALA A 171 -15.18 12.34 -1.52
C ALA A 171 -15.20 11.18 -0.51
N LEU A 172 -14.17 11.07 0.32
CA LEU A 172 -14.05 10.07 1.39
C LEU A 172 -14.78 10.49 2.68
N ALA A 173 -15.24 11.72 2.80
CA ALA A 173 -15.89 12.21 4.02
C ALA A 173 -17.04 11.32 4.55
N PRO A 174 -17.92 10.74 3.70
CA PRO A 174 -18.96 9.82 4.18
C PRO A 174 -18.46 8.50 4.77
N PHE A 175 -17.22 8.13 4.50
CA PHE A 175 -16.58 6.87 4.94
C PHE A 175 -15.67 7.05 6.14
N ARG A 176 -15.59 8.27 6.70
CA ARG A 176 -14.76 8.54 7.88
C ARG A 176 -15.34 7.84 9.12
N SER A 177 -14.47 7.26 9.91
CA SER A 177 -14.84 6.57 11.15
C SER A 177 -13.79 6.80 12.25
N PRO A 178 -14.12 6.51 13.53
CA PRO A 178 -13.15 6.62 14.60
C PRO A 178 -11.93 5.75 14.36
N PHE A 179 -10.75 6.33 14.56
CA PHE A 179 -9.49 5.58 14.62
C PHE A 179 -9.30 5.02 16.03
N LEU A 180 -9.38 3.71 16.17
CA LEU A 180 -9.37 3.03 17.45
C LEU A 180 -8.19 2.05 17.53
N ARG A 181 -7.59 1.98 18.71
CA ARG A 181 -6.59 0.96 19.07
C ARG A 181 -7.15 0.07 20.17
N PRO A 182 -6.65 -1.19 20.31
CA PRO A 182 -6.98 -2.03 21.45
C PRO A 182 -6.68 -1.31 22.77
N ALA A 183 -7.59 -1.43 23.75
CA ALA A 183 -7.47 -0.73 25.03
C ALA A 183 -6.23 -1.13 25.86
N GLU A 184 -5.72 -2.33 25.60
CA GLU A 184 -4.50 -2.88 26.23
C GLU A 184 -3.21 -2.37 25.61
N ASP A 185 -3.30 -1.71 24.45
CA ASP A 185 -2.13 -1.21 23.74
C ASP A 185 -1.69 0.16 24.26
N PRO A 186 -0.41 0.52 24.15
CA PRO A 186 0.07 1.82 24.58
C PRO A 186 -0.58 2.95 23.78
N HIS A 187 -0.90 4.05 24.46
CA HIS A 187 -1.29 5.27 23.76
C HIS A 187 -0.12 5.82 22.95
N PRO A 188 -0.38 6.32 21.73
CA PRO A 188 0.64 6.99 20.94
C PRO A 188 1.24 8.18 21.69
N LEU A 189 2.46 8.55 21.36
CA LEU A 189 3.03 9.80 21.87
C LEU A 189 2.23 11.01 21.32
N PRO A 190 2.21 12.16 22.03
CA PRO A 190 1.34 13.30 21.70
C PRO A 190 1.45 13.80 20.25
N TYR A 191 2.60 13.66 19.61
CA TYR A 191 2.79 14.08 18.23
C TYR A 191 2.12 13.15 17.19
N LEU A 192 1.66 11.97 17.62
CA LEU A 192 0.94 10.98 16.80
C LEU A 192 -0.53 10.85 17.23
N ASP A 193 -1.03 11.78 18.02
CA ASP A 193 -2.38 11.72 18.56
C ASP A 193 -3.10 13.07 18.45
N SER A 194 -4.36 13.03 18.04
CA SER A 194 -5.24 14.20 18.09
C SER A 194 -6.69 13.77 18.33
N ALA A 195 -7.50 14.68 18.88
CA ALA A 195 -8.92 14.44 19.07
C ALA A 195 -9.65 14.19 17.73
N GLN A 196 -9.27 14.90 16.68
CA GLN A 196 -9.82 14.73 15.33
C GLN A 196 -9.49 13.34 14.79
N ASN A 197 -8.22 12.90 14.89
CA ASN A 197 -7.82 11.57 14.43
C ASN A 197 -8.59 10.47 15.17
N ARG A 198 -8.71 10.56 16.49
CA ARG A 198 -9.50 9.59 17.26
C ARG A 198 -10.96 9.54 16.82
N ALA A 199 -11.55 10.68 16.46
CA ALA A 199 -12.96 10.77 16.07
C ALA A 199 -13.22 10.33 14.62
N GLN A 200 -12.31 10.61 13.68
CA GLN A 200 -12.52 10.48 12.24
C GLN A 200 -11.25 10.08 11.46
N GLY A 201 -10.21 9.55 12.12
CA GLY A 201 -8.93 9.23 11.47
C GLY A 201 -8.96 7.99 10.58
N ALA A 202 -9.90 7.07 10.80
CA ALA A 202 -10.03 5.87 9.99
C ALA A 202 -10.97 6.06 8.79
N ILE A 203 -10.82 5.19 7.78
CA ILE A 203 -11.63 5.17 6.57
C ILE A 203 -12.29 3.80 6.47
N ASP A 204 -13.63 3.75 6.58
CA ASP A 204 -14.42 2.52 6.55
C ASP A 204 -14.71 2.13 5.09
N ILE A 205 -13.75 1.44 4.46
CA ILE A 205 -13.85 0.90 3.11
C ILE A 205 -13.37 -0.54 3.07
N GLU A 206 -14.06 -1.36 2.30
CA GLU A 206 -13.62 -2.74 2.04
C GLU A 206 -12.65 -2.79 0.86
N LEU A 207 -11.61 -3.58 1.03
CA LEU A 207 -10.58 -3.84 0.03
C LEU A 207 -10.59 -5.33 -0.32
N GLU A 208 -10.75 -5.65 -1.60
CA GLU A 208 -10.78 -7.03 -2.08
C GLU A 208 -9.66 -7.30 -3.09
N VAL A 209 -9.12 -8.51 -3.03
CA VAL A 209 -8.19 -9.01 -4.05
C VAL A 209 -8.79 -10.22 -4.73
N TRP A 210 -8.80 -10.17 -6.06
CA TRP A 210 -9.28 -11.24 -6.93
C TRP A 210 -8.15 -11.74 -7.84
N LEU A 211 -7.99 -13.05 -7.91
CA LEU A 211 -7.04 -13.69 -8.80
C LEU A 211 -7.75 -14.29 -10.01
N GLN A 212 -7.29 -13.94 -11.19
CA GLN A 212 -7.73 -14.60 -12.43
C GLN A 212 -6.50 -15.07 -13.22
N THR A 213 -6.31 -16.38 -13.31
CA THR A 213 -5.23 -16.98 -14.09
C THR A 213 -5.56 -16.94 -15.60
N ALA A 214 -4.54 -17.14 -16.43
CA ALA A 214 -4.73 -17.28 -17.87
C ALA A 214 -5.68 -18.44 -18.22
N GLN A 215 -5.62 -19.54 -17.49
CA GLN A 215 -6.53 -20.68 -17.69
C GLN A 215 -7.97 -20.35 -17.29
N MET A 216 -8.16 -19.60 -16.19
CA MET A 216 -9.49 -19.14 -15.76
C MET A 216 -10.10 -18.23 -16.82
N ARG A 217 -9.36 -17.26 -17.36
CA ARG A 217 -9.81 -16.41 -18.48
C ARG A 217 -10.21 -17.23 -19.70
N LYS A 218 -9.37 -18.18 -20.10
CA LYS A 218 -9.66 -19.06 -21.23
C LYS A 218 -10.95 -19.84 -21.06
N ASN A 219 -11.27 -20.23 -19.83
CA ASN A 219 -12.48 -20.99 -19.49
C ASN A 219 -13.69 -20.08 -19.18
N GLY A 220 -13.59 -18.75 -19.35
CA GLY A 220 -14.66 -17.79 -19.03
C GLY A 220 -14.92 -17.61 -17.53
N HIS A 221 -13.99 -18.01 -16.65
CA HIS A 221 -14.11 -17.87 -15.20
C HIS A 221 -13.72 -16.45 -14.78
N ALA A 222 -14.56 -15.81 -13.95
CA ALA A 222 -14.35 -14.42 -13.53
C ALA A 222 -13.13 -14.19 -12.61
N GLY A 223 -12.69 -15.25 -11.93
CA GLY A 223 -11.63 -15.19 -10.92
C GLY A 223 -12.10 -15.69 -9.57
N GLU A 224 -11.19 -15.79 -8.63
CA GLU A 224 -11.44 -16.19 -7.23
C GLU A 224 -11.00 -15.08 -6.29
N ARG A 225 -11.83 -14.77 -5.29
CA ARG A 225 -11.49 -13.81 -4.26
C ARG A 225 -10.47 -14.42 -3.30
N LEU A 226 -9.29 -13.83 -3.21
CA LEU A 226 -8.21 -14.25 -2.33
C LEU A 226 -8.32 -13.64 -0.94
N SER A 227 -8.72 -12.37 -0.85
CA SER A 227 -8.86 -11.68 0.42
C SER A 227 -9.92 -10.59 0.37
N CYS A 228 -10.44 -10.26 1.55
CA CYS A 228 -11.28 -9.12 1.83
C CYS A 228 -10.89 -8.58 3.20
N ALA A 229 -10.60 -7.29 3.30
CA ALA A 229 -10.23 -6.61 4.54
C ALA A 229 -10.88 -5.22 4.58
N ASN A 230 -11.07 -4.68 5.78
CA ASN A 230 -11.51 -3.30 5.92
C ASN A 230 -10.34 -2.41 6.34
N TYR A 231 -10.17 -1.28 5.65
CA TYR A 231 -9.04 -0.39 5.90
C TYR A 231 -9.12 0.34 7.26
N LYS A 232 -10.31 0.50 7.85
CA LYS A 232 -10.46 1.09 9.20
C LYS A 232 -9.73 0.30 10.30
N ASP A 233 -9.38 -0.96 10.03
CA ASP A 233 -8.68 -1.84 10.98
C ASP A 233 -7.14 -1.63 10.93
N ALA A 234 -6.65 -0.62 10.19
CA ALA A 234 -5.25 -0.24 10.22
C ALA A 234 -4.83 0.22 11.63
N TYR A 235 -3.61 -0.14 12.03
CA TYR A 235 -3.07 0.19 13.35
C TYR A 235 -2.39 1.57 13.38
N TRP A 236 -1.86 1.99 12.23
CA TRP A 236 -1.26 3.31 11.97
C TRP A 236 -1.91 3.99 10.78
#